data_2f63070656a30d241228827af1123891
#
_entry.id   2f63070656a30d241228827af1123891
#
_cell.length_a   1.000
_cell.length_b   1.000
_cell.length_c   1.000
_cell.angle_alpha   90.00
_cell.angle_beta   90.00
_cell.angle_gamma   90.00
#
_symmetry.space_group_name_H-M   'P 1'
#
loop_
_entity.id
_entity.type
_entity.pdbx_description
1 polymer ?
#
loop_
_entity_poly.entity_id
_entity_poly.type
_entity_poly.pdbx_seq_one_letter_code
_entity_poly.pdbx_strand_id
1 'polypeptide(L)'
;MRRFIDEAINGGRDELIDELFTTDTADGIRDWFGAFRRSFPDLKMETVQLVAEGDTVVGRFACSATHRGEWRGHPPTGRRFEQVDEVYFFSFSGERIAAAWGIEDTLDRFRQLGLNPSGP
;
A
#
# COMPACT_ATOMS: atom_id res chain seq x y z
N MET A 1 -5.19 8.59 10.17
CA MET A 1 -5.18 7.75 8.95
C MET A 1 -4.71 8.49 7.71
N ARG A 2 -5.27 9.67 7.43
CA ARG A 2 -4.86 10.45 6.24
C ARG A 2 -3.37 10.79 6.23
N ARG A 3 -2.78 11.08 7.39
CA ARG A 3 -1.33 11.33 7.48
C ARG A 3 -0.52 10.15 6.98
N PHE A 4 -0.95 8.93 7.30
CA PHE A 4 -0.26 7.74 6.83
C PHE A 4 -0.27 7.66 5.30
N ILE A 5 -1.43 7.87 4.69
CA ILE A 5 -1.55 7.79 3.23
C ILE A 5 -0.85 8.98 2.56
N ASP A 6 -1.14 10.19 2.97
CA ASP A 6 -0.70 11.40 2.26
C ASP A 6 0.77 11.72 2.51
N GLU A 7 1.24 11.56 3.74
CA GLU A 7 2.60 11.96 4.12
C GLU A 7 3.58 10.80 4.10
N ALA A 8 3.23 9.65 4.69
CA ALA A 8 4.15 8.52 4.75
C ALA A 8 4.22 7.80 3.40
N ILE A 9 3.08 7.43 2.83
CA ILE A 9 3.07 6.70 1.55
C ILE A 9 3.34 7.63 0.39
N ASN A 10 2.46 8.59 0.13
CA ASN A 10 2.58 9.47 -1.04
C ASN A 10 3.73 10.46 -0.92
N GLY A 11 3.99 10.93 0.28
CA GLY A 11 5.07 11.89 0.55
C GLY A 11 6.44 11.25 0.77
N GLY A 12 6.52 9.94 0.84
CA GLY A 12 7.78 9.22 1.05
C GLY A 12 8.39 9.39 2.43
N ARG A 13 7.62 9.83 3.42
CA ARG A 13 8.10 10.09 4.77
C ARG A 13 8.02 8.83 5.63
N ASP A 14 8.90 7.88 5.39
CA ASP A 14 8.91 6.59 6.08
C ASP A 14 9.14 6.70 7.58
N GLU A 15 9.77 7.78 8.05
CA GLU A 15 9.96 8.03 9.46
C GLU A 15 8.65 8.18 10.25
N LEU A 16 7.55 8.53 9.56
CA LEU A 16 6.24 8.61 10.18
C LEU A 16 5.67 7.25 10.58
N ILE A 17 6.18 6.17 10.02
CA ILE A 17 5.72 4.82 10.37
C ILE A 17 5.92 4.55 11.87
N ASP A 18 7.06 4.94 12.42
CA ASP A 18 7.31 4.77 13.86
C ASP A 18 6.38 5.61 14.74
N GLU A 19 5.94 6.76 14.24
CA GLU A 19 5.00 7.63 14.94
C GLU A 19 3.57 7.11 14.86
N LEU A 20 3.16 6.59 13.70
CA LEU A 20 1.78 6.24 13.41
C LEU A 20 1.42 4.80 13.75
N PHE A 21 2.40 3.91 13.85
CA PHE A 21 2.19 2.49 14.15
C PHE A 21 2.76 2.13 15.51
N THR A 22 2.20 1.09 16.13
CA THR A 22 2.78 0.53 17.35
C THR A 22 4.14 -0.09 17.03
N THR A 23 5.01 -0.17 18.05
CA THR A 23 6.39 -0.63 17.86
C THR A 23 6.49 -2.02 17.26
N ASP A 24 5.61 -2.93 17.68
CA ASP A 24 5.60 -4.31 17.19
C ASP A 24 5.08 -4.44 15.75
N THR A 25 4.39 -3.43 15.25
CA THR A 25 3.80 -3.44 13.89
C THR A 25 4.68 -2.68 12.88
N ALA A 26 5.40 -1.68 13.34
CA ALA A 26 6.13 -0.73 12.48
C ALA A 26 7.15 -1.40 11.56
N ASP A 27 7.91 -2.39 12.05
CA ASP A 27 8.95 -3.04 11.25
C ASP A 27 8.36 -3.79 10.05
N GLY A 28 7.27 -4.54 10.27
CA GLY A 28 6.60 -5.25 9.20
C GLY A 28 6.03 -4.30 8.13
N ILE A 29 5.50 -3.17 8.56
CA ILE A 29 4.97 -2.15 7.66
C ILE A 29 6.10 -1.54 6.83
N ARG A 30 7.24 -1.21 7.45
CA ARG A 30 8.41 -0.70 6.72
C ARG A 30 8.92 -1.68 5.68
N ASP A 31 9.01 -2.95 6.03
CA ASP A 31 9.49 -3.99 5.12
C ASP A 31 8.56 -4.15 3.93
N TRP A 32 7.26 -4.17 4.19
CA TRP A 32 6.25 -4.32 3.14
C TRP A 32 6.28 -3.13 2.18
N PHE A 33 6.27 -1.92 2.70
CA PHE A 33 6.33 -0.71 1.86
C PHE A 33 7.66 -0.57 1.14
N GLY A 34 8.76 -0.91 1.82
CA GLY A 34 10.08 -0.87 1.21
C GLY A 34 10.17 -1.78 0.00
N ALA A 35 9.65 -3.00 0.12
CA ALA A 35 9.59 -3.95 -1.00
C ALA A 35 8.72 -3.42 -2.14
N PHE A 36 7.54 -2.90 -1.83
CA PHE A 36 6.62 -2.39 -2.85
C PHE A 36 7.21 -1.18 -3.57
N ARG A 37 7.87 -0.26 -2.87
CA ARG A 37 8.51 0.90 -3.48
C ARG A 37 9.70 0.56 -4.36
N ARG A 38 10.40 -0.53 -4.07
CA ARG A 38 11.48 -0.99 -4.95
C ARG A 38 10.93 -1.40 -6.32
N SER A 39 9.75 -2.00 -6.33
CA SER A 39 9.05 -2.38 -7.57
C SER A 39 8.37 -1.19 -8.24
N PHE A 40 7.80 -0.30 -7.44
CA PHE A 40 6.96 0.81 -7.88
C PHE A 40 7.37 2.12 -7.17
N PRO A 41 8.51 2.72 -7.56
CA PRO A 41 9.05 3.88 -6.83
C PRO A 41 8.19 5.15 -6.90
N ASP A 42 7.33 5.27 -7.90
CA ASP A 42 6.42 6.40 -8.06
C ASP A 42 5.02 6.12 -7.50
N LEU A 43 4.91 5.18 -6.56
CA LEU A 43 3.66 4.81 -5.91
C LEU A 43 2.87 6.00 -5.42
N LYS A 44 1.60 6.03 -5.78
CA LYS A 44 0.65 7.02 -5.27
C LYS A 44 -0.65 6.32 -4.90
N MET A 45 -1.14 6.56 -3.70
CA MET A 45 -2.42 6.07 -3.22
C MET A 45 -3.38 7.24 -3.02
N GLU A 46 -4.53 7.15 -3.66
CA GLU A 46 -5.62 8.11 -3.48
C GLU A 46 -6.64 7.51 -2.52
N THR A 47 -7.00 8.24 -1.48
CA THR A 47 -8.06 7.82 -0.56
C THR A 47 -9.42 8.07 -1.21
N VAL A 48 -10.15 6.98 -1.49
CA VAL A 48 -11.48 7.06 -2.09
C VAL A 48 -12.53 7.22 -1.00
N GLN A 49 -12.42 6.44 0.09
CA GLN A 49 -13.38 6.46 1.19
C GLN A 49 -12.73 5.97 2.46
N LEU A 50 -13.09 6.59 3.58
CA LEU A 50 -12.73 6.13 4.92
C LEU A 50 -14.01 5.97 5.73
N VAL A 51 -14.11 4.87 6.47
CA VAL A 51 -15.22 4.60 7.37
C VAL A 51 -14.62 4.17 8.71
N ALA A 52 -15.13 4.70 9.79
CA ALA A 52 -14.64 4.39 11.13
C ALA A 52 -15.77 3.87 12.01
N GLU A 53 -15.47 2.82 12.78
CA GLU A 53 -16.35 2.28 13.81
C GLU A 53 -15.49 1.74 14.94
N GLY A 54 -15.74 2.22 16.17
CA GLY A 54 -14.93 1.84 17.32
C GLY A 54 -13.47 2.20 17.08
N ASP A 55 -12.59 1.23 17.30
CA ASP A 55 -11.14 1.40 17.10
C ASP A 55 -10.69 1.00 15.70
N THR A 56 -11.61 0.77 14.78
CA THR A 56 -11.30 0.33 13.42
C THR A 56 -11.60 1.42 12.40
N VAL A 57 -10.65 1.63 11.50
CA VAL A 57 -10.84 2.49 10.31
C VAL A 57 -10.67 1.60 9.09
N VAL A 58 -11.65 1.64 8.18
CA VAL A 58 -11.60 0.96 6.91
C VAL A 58 -11.38 1.99 5.82
N GLY A 59 -10.38 1.76 4.99
CA GLY A 59 -10.09 2.64 3.86
C GLY A 59 -10.16 1.91 2.53
N ARG A 60 -10.78 2.53 1.54
CA ARG A 60 -10.69 2.14 0.14
C ARG A 60 -9.78 3.13 -0.56
N PHE A 61 -8.81 2.60 -1.30
CA PHE A 61 -7.79 3.41 -1.97
C PHE A 61 -7.68 3.01 -3.43
N ALA A 62 -7.28 3.96 -4.26
CA ALA A 62 -6.92 3.73 -5.64
C ALA A 62 -5.41 3.93 -5.78
N CYS A 63 -4.71 2.89 -6.20
CA CYS A 63 -3.26 2.88 -6.28
C CYS A 63 -2.81 2.96 -7.73
N SER A 64 -1.82 3.80 -8.00
CA SER A 64 -1.22 3.96 -9.33
C SER A 64 0.29 4.00 -9.22
N ALA A 65 0.99 3.39 -10.14
CA ALA A 65 2.46 3.40 -10.17
C ALA A 65 2.99 2.81 -11.48
N THR A 66 4.31 2.96 -11.67
CA THR A 66 5.03 2.41 -12.81
C THR A 66 5.92 1.26 -12.36
N HIS A 67 5.90 0.15 -13.09
CA HIS A 67 6.68 -1.05 -12.80
C HIS A 67 8.13 -0.84 -13.24
N ARG A 68 9.00 -0.51 -12.28
CA ARG A 68 10.41 -0.19 -12.53
C ARG A 68 11.40 -1.10 -11.82
N GLY A 69 10.92 -1.97 -10.94
CA GLY A 69 11.73 -2.98 -10.26
C GLY A 69 11.04 -4.32 -10.29
N GLU A 70 11.75 -5.39 -9.96
CA GLU A 70 11.16 -6.72 -9.92
C GLU A 70 9.94 -6.75 -9.00
N TRP A 71 8.87 -7.41 -9.45
CA TRP A 71 7.67 -7.62 -8.66
C TRP A 71 7.18 -9.05 -8.85
N ARG A 72 7.07 -9.79 -7.75
CA ARG A 72 6.61 -11.19 -7.73
C ARG A 72 7.35 -12.07 -8.74
N GLY A 73 8.67 -11.87 -8.88
CA GLY A 73 9.49 -12.59 -9.81
C GLY A 73 9.45 -12.11 -11.26
N HIS A 74 8.66 -11.07 -11.55
CA HIS A 74 8.59 -10.49 -12.90
C HIS A 74 9.55 -9.31 -13.02
N PRO A 75 10.44 -9.32 -14.04
CA PRO A 75 11.30 -8.17 -14.32
C PRO A 75 10.49 -6.92 -14.62
N PRO A 76 11.06 -5.71 -14.44
CA PRO A 76 10.33 -4.49 -14.70
C PRO A 76 9.86 -4.39 -16.15
N THR A 77 8.56 -4.10 -16.33
CA THR A 77 7.95 -3.95 -17.65
C THR A 77 8.01 -2.52 -18.18
N GLY A 78 8.23 -1.54 -17.29
CA GLY A 78 8.11 -0.13 -17.62
C GLY A 78 6.68 0.34 -17.80
N ARG A 79 5.69 -0.55 -17.66
CA ARG A 79 4.27 -0.21 -17.78
C ARG A 79 3.73 0.38 -16.50
N ARG A 80 2.65 1.13 -16.64
CA ARG A 80 1.98 1.77 -15.52
C ARG A 80 0.63 1.12 -15.28
N PHE A 81 0.28 0.91 -14.01
CA PHE A 81 -1.09 0.61 -13.61
C PHE A 81 -1.73 1.86 -13.01
N GLU A 82 -3.05 1.98 -13.20
CA GLU A 82 -3.83 3.13 -12.76
C GLU A 82 -5.06 2.66 -11.98
N GLN A 83 -5.32 3.32 -10.86
CA GLN A 83 -6.57 3.16 -10.11
C GLN A 83 -6.84 1.71 -9.69
N VAL A 84 -5.82 0.98 -9.26
CA VAL A 84 -6.01 -0.38 -8.73
C VAL A 84 -6.61 -0.27 -7.33
N ASP A 85 -7.74 -0.95 -7.12
CA ASP A 85 -8.44 -0.92 -5.85
C ASP A 85 -7.70 -1.68 -4.76
N GLU A 86 -7.61 -1.06 -3.58
CA GLU A 86 -7.07 -1.67 -2.36
C GLU A 86 -7.99 -1.30 -1.21
N VAL A 87 -8.27 -2.26 -0.33
CA VAL A 87 -9.09 -2.03 0.87
C VAL A 87 -8.31 -2.52 2.07
N TYR A 88 -8.20 -1.67 3.09
CA TYR A 88 -7.50 -2.01 4.32
C TYR A 88 -8.36 -1.74 5.54
N PHE A 89 -8.28 -2.66 6.51
CA PHE A 89 -8.85 -2.52 7.83
C PHE A 89 -7.71 -2.21 8.79
N PHE A 90 -7.77 -1.05 9.42
CA PHE A 90 -6.76 -0.63 10.40
C PHE A 90 -7.35 -0.65 11.80
N SER A 91 -6.71 -1.36 12.71
CA SER A 91 -7.11 -1.39 14.13
C SER A 91 -6.19 -0.49 14.92
N PHE A 92 -6.76 0.39 15.72
CA PHE A 92 -6.01 1.36 16.52
C PHE A 92 -5.88 0.91 17.97
N SER A 93 -4.72 1.20 18.56
CA SER A 93 -4.49 1.17 20.00
C SER A 93 -4.12 2.60 20.39
N GLY A 94 -5.06 3.31 21.03
CA GLY A 94 -4.91 4.75 21.24
C GLY A 94 -4.84 5.47 19.89
N GLU A 95 -3.81 6.26 19.69
CA GLU A 95 -3.60 7.04 18.45
C GLU A 95 -2.73 6.33 17.42
N ARG A 96 -2.27 5.11 17.71
CA ARG A 96 -1.40 4.36 16.81
C ARG A 96 -2.11 3.17 16.21
N ILE A 97 -1.72 2.85 14.97
CA ILE A 97 -2.23 1.67 14.28
C ILE A 97 -1.52 0.43 14.83
N ALA A 98 -2.29 -0.51 15.38
CA ALA A 98 -1.77 -1.72 15.99
C ALA A 98 -1.86 -2.95 15.08
N ALA A 99 -2.73 -2.91 14.07
CA ALA A 99 -2.88 -3.99 13.11
C ALA A 99 -3.46 -3.46 11.81
N ALA A 100 -3.10 -4.12 10.71
CA ALA A 100 -3.64 -3.82 9.40
C ALA A 100 -3.92 -5.13 8.67
N TRP A 101 -5.08 -5.22 8.03
CA TRP A 101 -5.45 -6.33 7.17
C TRP A 101 -6.06 -5.76 5.91
N GLY A 102 -5.73 -6.32 4.75
CA GLY A 102 -6.29 -5.78 3.53
C GLY A 102 -6.24 -6.75 2.37
N ILE A 103 -6.95 -6.37 1.32
CA ILE A 103 -6.91 -7.02 0.02
C ILE A 103 -6.73 -5.97 -1.07
N GLU A 104 -6.08 -6.42 -2.15
CA GLU A 104 -5.83 -5.61 -3.33
C GLU A 104 -6.38 -6.32 -4.53
N ASP A 105 -6.78 -5.57 -5.55
CA ASP A 105 -7.12 -6.15 -6.85
C ASP A 105 -5.85 -6.48 -7.62
N THR A 106 -5.15 -7.51 -7.16
CA THR A 106 -3.87 -7.93 -7.72
C THR A 106 -4.03 -8.40 -9.18
N LEU A 107 -5.16 -9.03 -9.50
CA LEU A 107 -5.42 -9.47 -10.88
C LEU A 107 -5.48 -8.29 -11.85
N ASP A 108 -6.13 -7.19 -11.45
CA ASP A 108 -6.17 -5.98 -12.28
C ASP A 108 -4.77 -5.40 -12.48
N ARG A 109 -3.94 -5.39 -11.40
CA ARG A 109 -2.56 -4.94 -11.51
C ARG A 109 -1.77 -5.78 -12.51
N PHE A 110 -1.90 -7.11 -12.44
CA PHE A 110 -1.27 -8.00 -13.42
C PHE A 110 -1.72 -7.69 -14.85
N ARG A 111 -3.01 -7.51 -15.05
CA ARG A 111 -3.57 -7.21 -16.38
C ARG A 111 -3.03 -5.91 -16.94
N GLN A 112 -3.02 -4.86 -16.15
CA GLN A 112 -2.53 -3.56 -16.60
C GLN A 112 -1.04 -3.58 -16.93
N LEU A 113 -0.27 -4.37 -16.21
CA LEU A 113 1.15 -4.53 -16.48
C LEU A 113 1.44 -5.52 -17.64
N GLY A 114 0.42 -6.17 -18.16
CA GLY A 114 0.58 -7.15 -19.22
C GLY A 114 1.23 -8.43 -18.77
N LEU A 115 1.09 -8.77 -17.49
CA LEU A 115 1.69 -9.97 -16.89
C LEU A 115 0.65 -11.07 -16.73
N ASN A 116 1.13 -12.32 -16.74
CA ASN A 116 0.29 -13.49 -16.51
C ASN A 116 0.41 -13.90 -15.03
N PRO A 117 -0.70 -13.81 -14.25
CA PRO A 117 -0.64 -14.18 -12.83
C PRO A 117 -0.40 -15.67 -12.60
N SER A 118 -0.62 -16.53 -13.60
CA SER A 118 -0.51 -17.98 -13.46
C SER A 118 0.89 -18.51 -13.70
N GLY A 119 1.85 -17.66 -13.97
CA GLY A 119 3.18 -18.19 -14.12
C GLY A 119 4.06 -17.39 -15.00
N PRO A 120 5.21 -17.86 -15.31
CA PRO A 120 6.11 -17.13 -16.21
C PRO A 120 5.55 -17.11 -17.61
#